data_f48f0e2a6645d8769b58a2e28a496f1c
#
_entry.id   f48f0e2a6645d8769b58a2e28a496f1c
#
_cell.length_a   1.000
_cell.length_b   1.000
_cell.length_c   1.000
_cell.angle_alpha   90.00
_cell.angle_beta   90.00
_cell.angle_gamma   90.00
#
_symmetry.space_group_name_H-M   'P 1'
#
loop_
_entity.id
_entity.type
_entity.pdbx_description
1 polymer ?
#
loop_
_entity_poly.entity_id
_entity_poly.type
_entity_poly.pdbx_seq_one_letter_code
_entity_poly.pdbx_strand_id
1 'polypeptide(L)' 'MATTLSSSERAQLAQTVEMFEGITQAEPHDYQSLEILKEAYSKLNQEKDVINTSKRIAQAYVQMGQFA' A
#
# COMPACT_ATOMS: atom_id res chain seq x y z
N MET A 1 11.08 4.85 -19.99
CA MET A 1 9.75 4.95 -20.56
C MET A 1 8.69 4.44 -19.61
N ALA A 2 7.68 5.22 -19.41
CA ALA A 2 6.62 4.87 -18.49
C ALA A 2 5.72 3.80 -19.11
N THR A 3 5.36 2.82 -18.30
CA THR A 3 4.41 1.80 -18.73
C THR A 3 3.00 2.34 -18.52
N THR A 4 2.20 2.30 -19.56
CA THR A 4 0.82 2.74 -19.46
C THR A 4 -0.04 1.55 -19.07
N LEU A 5 -0.76 1.70 -17.97
CA LEU A 5 -1.68 0.66 -17.53
C LEU A 5 -2.92 0.66 -18.40
N SER A 6 -3.41 -0.52 -18.72
CA SER A 6 -4.71 -0.64 -19.39
C SER A 6 -5.80 -0.29 -18.39
N SER A 7 -7.00 -0.05 -18.92
CA SER A 7 -8.15 0.21 -18.07
C SER A 7 -8.42 -0.98 -17.13
N SER A 8 -8.24 -2.18 -17.64
CA SER A 8 -8.47 -3.38 -16.85
C SER A 8 -7.45 -3.48 -15.71
N GLU A 9 -6.18 -3.23 -16.03
CA GLU A 9 -5.14 -3.28 -15.01
C GLU A 9 -5.36 -2.23 -13.95
N ARG A 10 -5.74 -1.02 -14.37
CA ARG A 10 -6.01 0.04 -13.41
C ARG A 10 -7.18 -0.31 -12.50
N ALA A 11 -8.23 -0.91 -13.07
CA ALA A 11 -9.38 -1.32 -12.27
C ALA A 11 -8.99 -2.39 -11.25
N GLN A 12 -8.14 -3.34 -11.66
CA GLN A 12 -7.69 -4.38 -10.74
C GLN A 12 -6.85 -3.80 -9.61
N LEU A 13 -5.98 -2.85 -9.94
CA LEU A 13 -5.17 -2.20 -8.91
C LEU A 13 -6.04 -1.41 -7.95
N ALA A 14 -7.08 -0.75 -8.46
CA ALA A 14 -7.98 0.00 -7.60
C ALA A 14 -8.72 -0.93 -6.65
N GLN A 15 -9.11 -2.12 -7.13
CA GLN A 15 -9.75 -3.10 -6.26
C GLN A 15 -8.79 -3.61 -5.20
N THR A 16 -7.53 -3.84 -5.59
CA THR A 16 -6.51 -4.25 -4.64
C THR A 16 -6.34 -3.20 -3.55
N VAL A 17 -6.28 -1.93 -3.93
CA VAL A 17 -6.16 -0.85 -2.98
C VAL A 17 -7.33 -0.88 -2.00
N GLU A 18 -8.53 -0.99 -2.52
CA GLU A 18 -9.72 -0.96 -1.68
C GLU A 18 -9.71 -2.12 -0.69
N MET A 19 -9.35 -3.31 -1.16
CA MET A 19 -9.32 -4.49 -0.32
C MET A 19 -8.27 -4.34 0.78
N PHE A 20 -7.07 -3.92 0.41
CA PHE A 20 -5.98 -3.84 1.39
C PHE A 20 -6.12 -2.64 2.31
N GLU A 21 -6.79 -1.57 1.88
CA GLU A 21 -7.11 -0.50 2.83
C GLU A 21 -8.02 -1.03 3.92
N GLY A 22 -9.00 -1.86 3.57
CA GLY A 22 -9.87 -2.46 4.56
C GLY A 22 -9.09 -3.35 5.52
N ILE A 23 -8.21 -4.18 4.99
CA ILE A 23 -7.41 -5.08 5.80
C ILE A 23 -6.53 -4.30 6.76
N THR A 24 -5.86 -3.25 6.26
CA THR A 24 -4.90 -2.51 7.07
C THR A 24 -5.56 -1.59 8.07
N GLN A 25 -6.82 -1.24 7.86
CA GLN A 25 -7.57 -0.52 8.89
C GLN A 25 -7.89 -1.45 10.06
N ALA A 26 -8.20 -2.69 9.77
CA ALA A 26 -8.46 -3.66 10.82
C ALA A 26 -7.18 -4.10 11.50
N GLU A 27 -6.07 -4.17 10.75
CA GLU A 27 -4.80 -4.63 11.26
C GLU A 27 -3.69 -3.68 10.85
N PRO A 28 -3.55 -2.57 11.56
CA PRO A 28 -2.59 -1.52 11.16
C PRO A 28 -1.13 -1.96 11.21
N HIS A 29 -0.84 -3.05 11.90
CA HIS A 29 0.54 -3.53 12.02
C HIS A 29 0.90 -4.59 10.99
N ASP A 30 -0.01 -4.90 10.09
CA ASP A 30 0.25 -5.88 9.04
C ASP A 30 1.08 -5.21 7.95
N TYR A 31 2.41 -5.17 8.16
CA TYR A 31 3.28 -4.45 7.25
C TYR A 31 3.33 -5.11 5.87
N GLN A 32 3.08 -6.41 5.79
CA GLN A 32 3.06 -7.08 4.49
C GLN A 32 1.92 -6.56 3.62
N SER A 33 0.74 -6.42 4.24
CA SER A 33 -0.39 -5.85 3.52
C SER A 33 -0.14 -4.39 3.15
N LEU A 34 0.51 -3.65 4.04
CA LEU A 34 0.87 -2.27 3.75
C LEU A 34 1.84 -2.17 2.58
N GLU A 35 2.77 -3.12 2.47
CA GLU A 35 3.70 -3.10 1.36
C GLU A 35 3.01 -3.39 0.04
N ILE A 36 2.06 -4.32 0.05
CA ILE A 36 1.27 -4.59 -1.14
C ILE A 36 0.48 -3.34 -1.54
N LEU A 37 -0.10 -2.69 -0.56
CA LEU A 37 -0.86 -1.47 -0.78
C LEU A 37 0.03 -0.37 -1.37
N LYS A 38 1.23 -0.21 -0.82
CA LYS A 38 2.17 0.78 -1.31
C LYS A 38 2.52 0.51 -2.77
N GLU A 39 2.76 -0.74 -3.11
CA GLU A 39 3.11 -1.08 -4.47
C GLU A 39 1.96 -0.79 -5.43
N ALA A 40 0.73 -1.09 -5.01
CA ALA A 40 -0.44 -0.79 -5.84
C ALA A 40 -0.56 0.71 -6.09
N TYR A 41 -0.37 1.50 -5.04
CA TYR A 41 -0.41 2.96 -5.19
C TYR A 41 0.70 3.43 -6.12
N SER A 42 1.88 2.83 -6.01
CA SER A 42 3.00 3.21 -6.86
C SER A 42 2.68 2.96 -8.33
N LYS A 43 2.09 1.81 -8.61
CA LYS A 43 1.73 1.48 -9.99
C LYS A 43 0.63 2.37 -10.53
N LEU A 44 -0.21 2.90 -9.65
CA LEU A 44 -1.26 3.84 -10.02
C LEU A 44 -0.76 5.27 -10.09
N ASN A 45 0.51 5.51 -9.79
CA ASN A 45 1.12 6.84 -9.77
C ASN A 45 0.47 7.76 -8.76
N GLN A 46 0.01 7.21 -7.65
CA GLN A 46 -0.59 7.99 -6.58
C GLN A 46 0.47 8.24 -5.52
N GLU A 47 1.31 9.23 -5.78
CA GLU A 47 2.52 9.46 -4.98
C GLU A 47 2.23 9.84 -3.53
N LYS A 48 1.18 10.62 -3.31
CA LYS A 48 0.83 10.99 -1.94
C LYS A 48 0.45 9.77 -1.12
N ASP A 49 -0.25 8.84 -1.75
CA ASP A 49 -0.65 7.62 -1.06
C ASP A 49 0.55 6.71 -0.84
N VAL A 50 1.52 6.71 -1.76
CA VAL A 50 2.75 5.97 -1.55
C VAL A 50 3.48 6.49 -0.32
N ILE A 51 3.58 7.80 -0.21
CA ILE A 51 4.27 8.42 0.93
C ILE A 51 3.54 8.11 2.23
N ASN A 52 2.22 8.27 2.23
CA ASN A 52 1.44 7.99 3.43
C ASN A 52 1.56 6.53 3.84
N THR A 53 1.51 5.63 2.87
CA THR A 53 1.62 4.20 3.16
C THR A 53 3.01 3.86 3.67
N SER A 54 4.04 4.50 3.12
CA SER A 54 5.40 4.32 3.61
C SER A 54 5.51 4.71 5.08
N LYS A 55 4.87 5.81 5.47
CA LYS A 55 4.85 6.22 6.87
C LYS A 55 4.15 5.19 7.74
N ARG A 56 3.06 4.62 7.24
CA ARG A 56 2.33 3.59 7.98
C ARG A 56 3.18 2.34 8.15
N ILE A 57 3.96 1.98 7.11
CA ILE A 57 4.87 0.85 7.21
C ILE A 57 5.92 1.11 8.30
N ALA A 58 6.49 2.30 8.32
CA ALA A 58 7.47 2.65 9.33
C ALA A 58 6.86 2.56 10.73
N GLN A 59 5.64 3.05 10.89
CA GLN A 59 4.95 2.97 12.16
C GLN A 59 4.69 1.53 12.57
N ALA A 60 4.33 0.67 11.62
CA ALA A 60 4.10 -0.73 11.92
C ALA A 60 5.38 -1.40 12.39
N TYR A 61 6.51 -1.09 11.75
CA TYR A 61 7.79 -1.64 12.20
C TYR A 61 8.14 -1.16 13.60
N VAL A 62 7.93 0.11 13.87
CA VAL A 62 8.19 0.64 15.21
C VAL A 62 7.34 -0.08 16.25
N GLN A 63 6.07 -0.29 15.93
CA GLN A 63 5.16 -0.93 16.88
C GLN A 63 5.50 -2.39 17.12
N MET A 64 6.00 -3.06 16.09
CA MET A 64 6.23 -4.49 16.21
C MET A 64 7.66 -4.84 16.49
N GLY A 65 8.58 -4.10 15.89
CA GLY A 65 9.96 -4.53 15.83
C GLY A 65 10.93 -3.70 16.60
N GLN A 66 10.45 -2.68 17.26
CA GLN A 66 11.38 -1.77 17.90
C GLN A 66 12.20 -2.44 18.96
N PHE A 67 11.83 -3.62 19.30
CA PHE A 67 12.51 -4.34 20.34
C PHE A 67 13.64 -5.18 19.85
N ALA A 68 13.72 -5.28 18.57
CA ALA A 68 14.76 -6.15 18.01
C ALA A 68 16.10 -5.62 18.35
#